data_ed5ec1fc6b83bc70075d57b37f5f7635
#
_entry.id   ed5ec1fc6b83bc70075d57b37f5f7635
#
_cell.length_a   1.000
_cell.length_b   1.000
_cell.length_c   1.000
_cell.angle_alpha   90.00
_cell.angle_beta   90.00
_cell.angle_gamma   90.00
#
_symmetry.space_group_name_H-M   'P 1'
#
loop_
_entity.id
_entity.type
_entity.pdbx_description
1 polymer ?
#
loop_
_entity_poly.entity_id
_entity_poly.type
_entity_poly.pdbx_seq_one_letter_code
_entity_poly.pdbx_strand_id
1 'polypeptide(L)'
;MTKKILIILIIGLIAIISCKKEKKSQISDAEIWKLGWRMIASSMDENYELANQQFDSLANFSDQIDKQYLITGLKAKNEIGKNEEIIEILKNQKEEILQQICNRGFLSQFEPCSGVPIENAENKELQNEIMKMYVDDQAVRGNLMEDIISKYNIDKSEITKDGGVTVDERNRNRLKEIFKEFGFPNSKLIGKDAMQGIFFIIQHSDGDKEWQKSQLSNIEKAVENGDMDGQKYAYLYDRIKINSGEKQLYGTQFEKVDPINKTVELADTENIENLDNRRMKVGMMPIKMYKEYMLKNL
;
A
#
# COMPACT_ATOMS: atom_id res chain seq x y z
N MET A 1 -74.88 -40.20 -29.44
CA MET A 1 -74.59 -39.15 -28.50
C MET A 1 -73.13 -39.26 -28.08
N THR A 2 -72.23 -38.59 -28.74
CA THR A 2 -70.78 -38.61 -28.54
C THR A 2 -70.33 -37.36 -27.81
N LYS A 3 -69.84 -37.53 -26.54
CA LYS A 3 -69.29 -36.43 -25.75
C LYS A 3 -67.86 -36.10 -26.29
N LYS A 4 -67.67 -34.89 -26.78
CA LYS A 4 -66.36 -34.34 -27.11
C LYS A 4 -65.71 -33.84 -25.80
N ILE A 5 -64.58 -34.39 -25.45
CA ILE A 5 -63.71 -33.95 -24.34
C ILE A 5 -62.81 -32.85 -24.92
N LEU A 6 -62.92 -31.64 -24.37
CA LEU A 6 -62.08 -30.49 -24.72
C LEU A 6 -60.82 -30.53 -23.82
N ILE A 7 -59.68 -30.88 -24.39
CA ILE A 7 -58.40 -30.79 -23.68
C ILE A 7 -57.84 -29.40 -23.83
N ILE A 8 -57.85 -28.63 -22.73
CA ILE A 8 -57.20 -27.30 -22.64
C ILE A 8 -55.71 -27.53 -22.33
N LEU A 9 -54.86 -27.33 -23.36
CA LEU A 9 -53.39 -27.25 -23.19
C LEU A 9 -53.01 -25.89 -22.59
N ILE A 10 -52.68 -25.89 -21.31
CA ILE A 10 -52.04 -24.74 -20.66
C ILE A 10 -50.55 -24.77 -21.03
N ILE A 11 -50.18 -23.98 -22.03
CA ILE A 11 -48.76 -23.72 -22.33
C ILE A 11 -48.26 -22.72 -21.26
N GLY A 12 -47.61 -23.26 -20.24
CA GLY A 12 -46.89 -22.43 -19.29
C GLY A 12 -45.68 -21.78 -19.96
N LEU A 13 -45.78 -20.48 -20.17
CA LEU A 13 -44.66 -19.65 -20.61
C LEU A 13 -43.65 -19.55 -19.43
N ILE A 14 -42.65 -20.40 -19.41
CA ILE A 14 -41.49 -20.25 -18.53
C ILE A 14 -40.68 -19.11 -19.13
N ALA A 15 -40.86 -17.91 -18.57
CA ALA A 15 -39.98 -16.79 -18.79
C ALA A 15 -38.61 -17.14 -18.17
N ILE A 16 -37.70 -17.60 -19.02
CA ILE A 16 -36.29 -17.71 -18.63
C ILE A 16 -35.78 -16.26 -18.47
N ILE A 17 -35.80 -15.77 -17.24
CA ILE A 17 -35.07 -14.54 -16.89
C ILE A 17 -33.61 -14.92 -16.95
N SER A 18 -33.03 -14.79 -18.16
CA SER A 18 -31.60 -14.80 -18.36
C SER A 18 -31.08 -13.51 -17.72
N CYS A 19 -30.58 -13.59 -16.49
CA CYS A 19 -29.71 -12.56 -15.93
C CYS A 19 -28.49 -12.43 -16.85
N LYS A 20 -28.60 -11.58 -17.89
CA LYS A 20 -27.44 -11.09 -18.59
C LYS A 20 -26.62 -10.32 -17.54
N LYS A 21 -25.49 -10.88 -17.10
CA LYS A 21 -24.45 -10.08 -16.46
C LYS A 21 -24.20 -8.92 -17.41
N GLU A 22 -24.58 -7.72 -17.00
CA GLU A 22 -24.23 -6.52 -17.77
C GLU A 22 -22.72 -6.53 -17.95
N LYS A 23 -22.29 -6.41 -19.19
CA LYS A 23 -20.88 -6.32 -19.54
C LYS A 23 -20.37 -5.05 -18.89
N LYS A 24 -19.52 -5.15 -17.84
CA LYS A 24 -18.88 -4.00 -17.24
C LYS A 24 -18.25 -3.15 -18.35
N SER A 25 -18.45 -1.84 -18.31
CA SER A 25 -17.84 -0.95 -19.29
C SER A 25 -16.32 -1.06 -19.15
N GLN A 26 -15.63 -1.40 -20.23
CA GLN A 26 -14.18 -1.52 -20.21
C GLN A 26 -13.58 -0.11 -20.21
N ILE A 27 -12.93 0.24 -19.12
CA ILE A 27 -12.00 1.37 -19.05
C ILE A 27 -10.56 0.82 -19.00
N SER A 28 -9.60 1.65 -19.40
CA SER A 28 -8.18 1.23 -19.40
C SER A 28 -7.63 1.08 -17.99
N ASP A 29 -6.58 0.25 -17.82
CA ASP A 29 -5.87 0.10 -16.54
C ASP A 29 -5.35 1.45 -16.02
N ALA A 30 -4.95 2.34 -16.93
CA ALA A 30 -4.51 3.69 -16.56
C ALA A 30 -5.65 4.56 -16.00
N GLU A 31 -6.88 4.37 -16.46
CA GLU A 31 -8.06 5.06 -15.92
C GLU A 31 -8.46 4.48 -14.57
N ILE A 32 -8.43 3.14 -14.41
CA ILE A 32 -8.62 2.46 -13.12
C ILE A 32 -7.61 2.96 -12.09
N TRP A 33 -6.33 2.99 -12.46
CA TRP A 33 -5.25 3.51 -11.63
C TRP A 33 -5.47 4.97 -11.20
N LYS A 34 -5.83 5.85 -12.12
CA LYS A 34 -6.12 7.26 -11.81
C LYS A 34 -7.35 7.42 -10.93
N LEU A 35 -8.39 6.62 -11.14
CA LEU A 35 -9.60 6.63 -10.31
C LEU A 35 -9.28 6.17 -8.89
N GLY A 36 -8.53 5.06 -8.74
CA GLY A 36 -8.08 4.56 -7.45
C GLY A 36 -7.28 5.61 -6.66
N TRP A 37 -6.36 6.30 -7.31
CA TRP A 37 -5.59 7.35 -6.65
C TRP A 37 -6.40 8.61 -6.32
N ARG A 38 -7.42 8.97 -7.12
CA ARG A 38 -8.36 10.04 -6.74
C ARG A 38 -9.14 9.67 -5.50
N MET A 39 -9.60 8.43 -5.41
CA MET A 39 -10.27 7.92 -4.21
C MET A 39 -9.37 7.99 -2.97
N ILE A 40 -8.10 7.57 -3.10
CA ILE A 40 -7.13 7.68 -2.00
C ILE A 40 -6.95 9.15 -1.60
N ALA A 41 -6.78 10.06 -2.55
CA ALA A 41 -6.65 11.49 -2.26
C ALA A 41 -7.89 12.05 -1.55
N SER A 42 -9.10 11.69 -1.99
CA SER A 42 -10.35 12.08 -1.32
C SER A 42 -10.41 11.56 0.13
N SER A 43 -9.96 10.31 0.35
CA SER A 43 -9.90 9.73 1.70
C SER A 43 -8.85 10.40 2.59
N MET A 44 -7.70 10.82 2.02
CA MET A 44 -6.66 11.58 2.74
C MET A 44 -7.16 12.98 3.12
N ASP A 45 -8.05 13.56 2.32
CA ASP A 45 -8.71 14.84 2.58
C ASP A 45 -9.95 14.69 3.48
N GLU A 46 -10.16 13.51 4.08
CA GLU A 46 -11.31 13.16 4.93
C GLU A 46 -12.67 13.33 4.24
N ASN A 47 -12.68 13.46 2.92
CA ASN A 47 -13.92 13.48 2.13
C ASN A 47 -14.39 12.05 1.83
N TYR A 48 -14.88 11.39 2.88
CA TYR A 48 -15.21 9.96 2.82
C TYR A 48 -16.42 9.65 1.95
N GLU A 49 -17.39 10.57 1.84
CA GLU A 49 -18.51 10.43 0.91
C GLU A 49 -18.04 10.35 -0.54
N LEU A 50 -17.15 11.28 -0.95
CA LEU A 50 -16.59 11.27 -2.29
C LEU A 50 -15.70 10.05 -2.52
N ALA A 51 -14.87 9.68 -1.54
CA ALA A 51 -14.05 8.48 -1.61
C ALA A 51 -14.91 7.22 -1.78
N ASN A 52 -16.03 7.11 -1.06
CA ASN A 52 -16.98 6.00 -1.22
C ASN A 52 -17.60 5.97 -2.62
N GLN A 53 -18.06 7.09 -3.17
CA GLN A 53 -18.61 7.16 -4.53
C GLN A 53 -17.58 6.72 -5.58
N GLN A 54 -16.33 7.12 -5.41
CA GLN A 54 -15.22 6.73 -6.28
C GLN A 54 -14.90 5.24 -6.15
N PHE A 55 -14.97 4.67 -4.94
CA PHE A 55 -14.82 3.24 -4.71
C PHE A 55 -15.93 2.43 -5.38
N ASP A 56 -17.19 2.83 -5.22
CA ASP A 56 -18.32 2.17 -5.86
C ASP A 56 -18.19 2.23 -7.39
N SER A 57 -17.70 3.37 -7.93
CA SER A 57 -17.40 3.49 -9.36
C SER A 57 -16.29 2.52 -9.79
N LEU A 58 -15.20 2.40 -9.00
CA LEU A 58 -14.09 1.48 -9.27
C LEU A 58 -14.58 0.03 -9.29
N ALA A 59 -15.42 -0.36 -8.33
CA ALA A 59 -16.02 -1.70 -8.24
C ALA A 59 -16.91 -2.04 -9.44
N ASN A 60 -17.50 -1.04 -10.10
CA ASN A 60 -18.27 -1.25 -11.32
C ASN A 60 -17.39 -1.52 -12.55
N PHE A 61 -16.12 -1.09 -12.54
CA PHE A 61 -15.21 -1.27 -13.68
C PHE A 61 -14.30 -2.49 -13.54
N SER A 62 -13.97 -2.92 -12.32
CA SER A 62 -13.06 -4.03 -12.08
C SER A 62 -13.63 -5.06 -11.12
N ASP A 63 -13.49 -6.35 -11.48
CA ASP A 63 -13.82 -7.47 -10.60
C ASP A 63 -12.68 -7.76 -9.59
N GLN A 64 -11.47 -7.26 -9.89
CA GLN A 64 -10.31 -7.37 -9.01
C GLN A 64 -9.85 -5.96 -8.66
N ILE A 65 -10.15 -5.54 -7.43
CA ILE A 65 -9.72 -4.26 -6.91
C ILE A 65 -8.39 -4.47 -6.21
N ASP A 66 -7.39 -3.64 -6.54
CA ASP A 66 -6.12 -3.64 -5.84
C ASP A 66 -6.32 -3.49 -4.33
N LYS A 67 -5.50 -4.21 -3.55
CA LYS A 67 -5.59 -4.24 -2.08
C LYS A 67 -5.59 -2.84 -1.46
N GLN A 68 -4.77 -1.94 -1.97
CA GLN A 68 -4.68 -0.57 -1.47
C GLN A 68 -6.01 0.18 -1.67
N TYR A 69 -6.62 0.01 -2.85
CA TYR A 69 -7.92 0.62 -3.16
C TYR A 69 -9.04 -0.02 -2.35
N LEU A 70 -9.01 -1.34 -2.17
CA LEU A 70 -9.98 -2.04 -1.33
C LEU A 70 -9.95 -1.53 0.12
N ILE A 71 -8.78 -1.46 0.74
CA ILE A 71 -8.62 -0.95 2.11
C ILE A 71 -9.12 0.50 2.22
N THR A 72 -8.78 1.35 1.26
CA THR A 72 -9.20 2.76 1.27
C THR A 72 -10.73 2.89 1.11
N GLY A 73 -11.34 2.12 0.22
CA GLY A 73 -12.78 2.11 0.04
C GLY A 73 -13.53 1.60 1.28
N LEU A 74 -13.02 0.53 1.91
CA LEU A 74 -13.58 0.02 3.16
C LEU A 74 -13.43 1.04 4.30
N LYS A 75 -12.29 1.77 4.37
CA LYS A 75 -12.13 2.86 5.33
C LYS A 75 -13.16 3.96 5.09
N ALA A 76 -13.34 4.42 3.86
CA ALA A 76 -14.33 5.44 3.54
C ALA A 76 -15.74 5.01 3.95
N LYS A 77 -16.13 3.74 3.67
CA LYS A 77 -17.43 3.18 4.09
C LYS A 77 -17.56 3.12 5.63
N ASN A 78 -16.50 2.78 6.35
CA ASN A 78 -16.50 2.77 7.81
C ASN A 78 -16.74 4.16 8.40
N GLU A 79 -16.05 5.18 7.88
CA GLU A 79 -16.16 6.55 8.37
C GLU A 79 -17.56 7.17 8.14
N ILE A 80 -18.30 6.69 7.12
CA ILE A 80 -19.68 7.12 6.84
C ILE A 80 -20.74 6.12 7.34
N GLY A 81 -20.36 5.12 8.16
CA GLY A 81 -21.27 4.21 8.84
C GLY A 81 -21.90 3.12 7.97
N LYS A 82 -21.35 2.81 6.80
CA LYS A 82 -21.88 1.79 5.88
C LYS A 82 -21.41 0.36 6.23
N ASN A 83 -21.62 -0.04 7.48
CA ASN A 83 -21.10 -1.28 8.05
C ASN A 83 -21.63 -2.54 7.35
N GLU A 84 -22.88 -2.55 6.91
CA GLU A 84 -23.49 -3.69 6.21
C GLU A 84 -22.81 -3.92 4.86
N GLU A 85 -22.51 -2.85 4.11
CA GLU A 85 -21.80 -2.93 2.84
C GLU A 85 -20.35 -3.45 3.04
N ILE A 86 -19.69 -3.05 4.13
CA ILE A 86 -18.35 -3.58 4.48
C ILE A 86 -18.43 -5.10 4.70
N ILE A 87 -19.38 -5.56 5.50
CA ILE A 87 -19.54 -7.00 5.79
C ILE A 87 -19.77 -7.79 4.48
N GLU A 88 -20.63 -7.27 3.60
CA GLU A 88 -20.91 -7.92 2.32
C GLU A 88 -19.67 -8.00 1.43
N ILE A 89 -18.90 -6.90 1.33
CA ILE A 89 -17.66 -6.86 0.56
C ILE A 89 -16.65 -7.85 1.12
N LEU A 90 -16.46 -7.89 2.46
CA LEU A 90 -15.52 -8.81 3.12
C LEU A 90 -15.91 -10.27 2.91
N LYS A 91 -17.20 -10.64 3.03
CA LYS A 91 -17.69 -12.01 2.79
C LYS A 91 -17.40 -12.52 1.37
N ASN A 92 -17.28 -11.63 0.41
CA ASN A 92 -16.99 -11.96 -0.97
C ASN A 92 -15.48 -11.99 -1.30
N GLN A 93 -14.60 -11.70 -0.31
CA GLN A 93 -13.15 -11.78 -0.53
C GLN A 93 -12.63 -13.21 -0.34
N LYS A 94 -11.54 -13.50 -1.05
CA LYS A 94 -10.77 -14.74 -0.84
C LYS A 94 -10.04 -14.67 0.50
N GLU A 95 -9.79 -15.84 1.09
CA GLU A 95 -9.09 -15.96 2.37
C GLU A 95 -7.72 -15.26 2.37
N GLU A 96 -6.95 -15.39 1.27
CA GLU A 96 -5.64 -14.75 1.15
C GLU A 96 -5.72 -13.22 1.18
N ILE A 97 -6.82 -12.64 0.68
CA ILE A 97 -7.05 -11.19 0.76
C ILE A 97 -7.46 -10.80 2.17
N LEU A 98 -8.36 -11.56 2.80
CA LEU A 98 -8.76 -11.32 4.19
C LEU A 98 -7.56 -11.34 5.13
N GLN A 99 -6.66 -12.32 5.01
CA GLN A 99 -5.42 -12.38 5.80
C GLN A 99 -4.54 -11.13 5.65
N GLN A 100 -4.59 -10.48 4.49
CA GLN A 100 -3.80 -9.27 4.22
C GLN A 100 -4.45 -7.98 4.70
N ILE A 101 -5.78 -7.92 4.81
CA ILE A 101 -6.50 -6.67 5.13
C ILE A 101 -7.09 -6.65 6.54
N CYS A 102 -7.49 -7.80 7.10
CA CYS A 102 -8.17 -7.88 8.40
C CYS A 102 -7.29 -7.49 9.60
N ASN A 103 -5.97 -7.40 9.41
CA ASN A 103 -5.06 -6.87 10.42
C ASN A 103 -5.14 -5.33 10.59
N ARG A 104 -5.93 -4.65 9.76
CA ARG A 104 -6.21 -3.22 9.93
C ARG A 104 -7.20 -3.01 11.06
N GLY A 105 -6.82 -2.19 12.05
CA GLY A 105 -7.56 -2.06 13.30
C GLY A 105 -9.07 -1.80 13.14
N PHE A 106 -9.48 -0.99 12.14
CA PHE A 106 -10.89 -0.71 11.89
C PHE A 106 -11.66 -1.90 11.29
N LEU A 107 -10.98 -2.85 10.63
CA LEU A 107 -11.61 -4.02 10.02
C LEU A 107 -11.80 -5.19 11.01
N SER A 108 -11.00 -5.25 12.06
CA SER A 108 -11.06 -6.35 13.04
C SER A 108 -12.40 -6.45 13.78
N GLN A 109 -13.18 -5.38 13.83
CA GLN A 109 -14.52 -5.35 14.43
C GLN A 109 -15.59 -6.07 13.61
N PHE A 110 -15.35 -6.33 12.32
CA PHE A 110 -16.33 -6.97 11.43
C PHE A 110 -16.20 -8.49 11.47
N GLU A 111 -17.36 -9.19 11.51
CA GLU A 111 -17.43 -10.65 11.63
C GLU A 111 -16.55 -11.42 10.63
N PRO A 112 -16.48 -11.08 9.33
CA PRO A 112 -15.61 -11.80 8.40
C PRO A 112 -14.12 -11.73 8.74
N CYS A 113 -13.69 -10.74 9.55
CA CYS A 113 -12.31 -10.60 10.02
C CYS A 113 -12.06 -11.24 11.40
N SER A 114 -13.10 -11.55 12.18
CA SER A 114 -13.01 -12.03 13.58
C SER A 114 -12.47 -13.44 13.60
N GLY A 115 -11.91 -14.08 12.94
CA GLY A 115 -11.34 -15.44 12.97
C GLY A 115 -10.14 -15.59 12.03
N VAL A 116 -9.83 -14.51 11.32
CA VAL A 116 -8.69 -14.51 10.41
C VAL A 116 -7.40 -14.49 11.23
N PRO A 117 -6.53 -15.49 11.08
CA PRO A 117 -5.28 -15.51 11.82
C PRO A 117 -4.44 -14.28 11.47
N ILE A 118 -4.04 -13.53 12.49
CA ILE A 118 -3.02 -12.51 12.31
C ILE A 118 -1.70 -13.24 12.05
N GLU A 119 -1.06 -12.98 10.91
CA GLU A 119 0.28 -13.52 10.63
C GLU A 119 1.23 -13.08 11.76
N ASN A 120 1.66 -14.05 12.55
CA ASN A 120 2.70 -13.85 13.53
C ASN A 120 4.05 -14.08 12.86
N ALA A 121 4.99 -13.18 13.10
CA ALA A 121 6.38 -13.41 12.72
C ALA A 121 6.92 -14.70 13.33
N GLU A 122 7.63 -15.49 12.55
CA GLU A 122 8.29 -16.73 13.04
C GLU A 122 9.40 -16.41 14.04
N ASN A 123 10.10 -15.28 13.84
CA ASN A 123 11.14 -14.78 14.75
C ASN A 123 10.73 -13.45 15.37
N LYS A 124 10.03 -13.52 16.51
CA LYS A 124 9.55 -12.34 17.23
C LYS A 124 10.65 -11.49 17.84
N GLU A 125 11.76 -12.11 18.24
CA GLU A 125 12.90 -11.37 18.80
C GLU A 125 13.54 -10.48 17.74
N LEU A 126 13.81 -11.02 16.57
CA LEU A 126 14.34 -10.28 15.43
C LEU A 126 13.33 -9.23 14.94
N GLN A 127 12.03 -9.55 14.93
CA GLN A 127 10.98 -8.58 14.61
C GLN A 127 11.05 -7.39 15.55
N ASN A 128 11.06 -7.62 16.86
CA ASN A 128 11.07 -6.55 17.86
C ASN A 128 12.34 -5.70 17.79
N GLU A 129 13.48 -6.33 17.55
CA GLU A 129 14.75 -5.63 17.35
C GLU A 129 14.67 -4.68 16.16
N ILE A 130 14.21 -5.16 14.99
CA ILE A 130 14.06 -4.35 13.78
C ILE A 130 13.03 -3.23 13.99
N MET A 131 11.93 -3.53 14.70
CA MET A 131 10.92 -2.51 15.00
C MET A 131 11.46 -1.40 15.88
N LYS A 132 12.31 -1.72 16.87
CA LYS A 132 12.99 -0.72 17.69
C LYS A 132 13.94 0.14 16.85
N MET A 133 14.74 -0.49 15.99
CA MET A 133 15.62 0.23 15.06
C MET A 133 14.82 1.16 14.13
N TYR A 134 13.66 0.72 13.67
CA TYR A 134 12.77 1.51 12.82
C TYR A 134 12.17 2.71 13.58
N VAL A 135 11.73 2.52 14.81
CA VAL A 135 11.26 3.63 15.65
C VAL A 135 12.36 4.66 15.89
N ASP A 136 13.59 4.21 16.21
CA ASP A 136 14.74 5.09 16.37
C ASP A 136 15.04 5.89 15.08
N ASP A 137 15.03 5.22 13.93
CA ASP A 137 15.22 5.85 12.60
C ASP A 137 14.20 6.96 12.32
N GLN A 138 12.95 6.73 12.66
CA GLN A 138 11.88 7.69 12.42
C GLN A 138 11.85 8.82 13.47
N ALA A 139 12.16 8.50 14.73
CA ALA A 139 12.16 9.48 15.81
C ALA A 139 13.18 10.62 15.57
N VAL A 140 14.37 10.31 15.07
CA VAL A 140 15.39 11.31 14.74
C VAL A 140 14.99 12.23 13.57
N ARG A 141 13.92 11.87 12.87
CA ARG A 141 13.30 12.63 11.77
C ARG A 141 12.00 13.33 12.21
N GLY A 142 11.70 13.32 13.50
CA GLY A 142 10.51 13.96 14.08
C GLY A 142 9.22 13.17 13.96
N ASN A 143 9.27 11.91 13.55
CA ASN A 143 8.10 11.04 13.42
C ASN A 143 8.03 10.04 14.58
N LEU A 144 7.19 10.33 15.58
CA LEU A 144 7.02 9.52 16.79
C LEU A 144 5.97 8.41 16.59
N MET A 145 6.04 7.56 15.70
CA MET A 145 5.21 6.41 15.36
C MET A 145 4.42 5.77 16.52
N GLU A 146 3.54 6.54 17.17
CA GLU A 146 2.82 6.15 18.39
C GLU A 146 2.07 4.81 18.27
N ASP A 147 1.43 4.58 17.12
CA ASP A 147 0.71 3.33 16.85
C ASP A 147 1.66 2.12 16.82
N ILE A 148 2.83 2.28 16.24
CA ILE A 148 3.85 1.24 16.17
C ILE A 148 4.46 0.98 17.54
N ILE A 149 4.79 2.04 18.29
CA ILE A 149 5.30 1.95 19.65
C ILE A 149 4.32 1.16 20.52
N SER A 150 3.04 1.50 20.45
CA SER A 150 1.98 0.80 21.18
C SER A 150 1.84 -0.66 20.73
N LYS A 151 1.79 -0.91 19.43
CA LYS A 151 1.61 -2.26 18.85
C LYS A 151 2.72 -3.23 19.25
N TYR A 152 3.96 -2.76 19.27
CA TYR A 152 5.15 -3.57 19.56
C TYR A 152 5.64 -3.43 21.01
N ASN A 153 4.88 -2.70 21.84
CA ASN A 153 5.17 -2.50 23.26
C ASN A 153 6.60 -1.96 23.51
N ILE A 154 7.02 -1.01 22.65
CA ILE A 154 8.36 -0.40 22.72
C ILE A 154 8.37 0.61 23.88
N ASP A 155 9.35 0.50 24.77
CA ASP A 155 9.51 1.47 25.86
C ASP A 155 9.98 2.81 25.28
N LYS A 156 9.16 3.85 25.45
CA LYS A 156 9.49 5.20 25.01
C LYS A 156 10.76 5.77 25.64
N SER A 157 11.12 5.31 26.84
CA SER A 157 12.36 5.73 27.51
C SER A 157 13.62 5.22 26.82
N GLU A 158 13.49 4.14 26.04
CA GLU A 158 14.58 3.54 25.28
C GLU A 158 14.72 4.10 23.84
N ILE A 159 13.78 4.95 23.41
CA ILE A 159 13.90 5.60 22.09
C ILE A 159 15.13 6.50 22.12
N THR A 160 15.95 6.38 21.07
CA THR A 160 17.24 7.07 21.00
C THR A 160 17.09 8.60 21.09
N LYS A 161 18.08 9.23 21.72
CA LYS A 161 18.29 10.69 21.73
C LYS A 161 19.49 11.10 20.88
N ASP A 162 20.12 10.15 20.21
CA ASP A 162 21.27 10.39 19.32
C ASP A 162 20.86 11.18 18.09
N GLY A 163 21.83 11.79 17.40
CA GLY A 163 21.59 12.46 16.11
C GLY A 163 21.38 11.43 14.98
N GLY A 164 20.68 11.87 13.92
CA GLY A 164 20.29 11.00 12.81
C GLY A 164 21.45 10.25 12.17
N VAL A 165 22.60 10.91 11.93
CA VAL A 165 23.78 10.28 11.34
C VAL A 165 24.28 9.09 12.16
N THR A 166 24.34 9.23 13.52
CA THR A 166 24.73 8.17 14.43
C THR A 166 23.75 7.00 14.40
N VAL A 167 22.45 7.31 14.38
CA VAL A 167 21.40 6.29 14.31
C VAL A 167 21.44 5.54 12.98
N ASP A 168 21.60 6.25 11.87
CA ASP A 168 21.67 5.67 10.53
C ASP A 168 22.89 4.71 10.42
N GLU A 169 24.04 5.11 10.93
CA GLU A 169 25.22 4.27 10.95
C GLU A 169 25.06 3.02 11.83
N ARG A 170 24.56 3.19 13.05
CA ARG A 170 24.29 2.08 13.98
C ARG A 170 23.32 1.07 13.38
N ASN A 171 22.19 1.56 12.87
CA ASN A 171 21.15 0.72 12.32
C ASN A 171 21.63 0.01 11.04
N ARG A 172 22.35 0.70 10.15
CA ARG A 172 22.98 0.08 8.99
C ARG A 172 23.94 -1.04 9.36
N ASN A 173 24.84 -0.79 10.31
CA ASN A 173 25.80 -1.80 10.76
C ASN A 173 25.09 -3.03 11.35
N ARG A 174 24.04 -2.81 12.15
CA ARG A 174 23.25 -3.91 12.70
C ARG A 174 22.50 -4.69 11.63
N LEU A 175 21.94 -4.04 10.59
CA LEU A 175 21.35 -4.74 9.45
C LEU A 175 22.37 -5.58 8.68
N LYS A 176 23.60 -5.11 8.53
CA LYS A 176 24.66 -5.93 7.91
C LYS A 176 24.91 -7.23 8.68
N GLU A 177 24.91 -7.17 10.01
CA GLU A 177 25.02 -8.36 10.87
C GLU A 177 23.83 -9.28 10.70
N ILE A 178 22.60 -8.73 10.76
CA ILE A 178 21.35 -9.49 10.56
C ILE A 178 21.37 -10.19 9.20
N PHE A 179 21.75 -9.49 8.13
CA PHE A 179 21.78 -10.09 6.79
C PHE A 179 22.88 -11.18 6.66
N LYS A 180 23.96 -11.07 7.41
CA LYS A 180 24.99 -12.11 7.46
C LYS A 180 24.49 -13.36 8.20
N GLU A 181 23.69 -13.21 9.24
CA GLU A 181 23.18 -14.29 10.08
C GLU A 181 21.96 -14.98 9.46
N PHE A 182 20.97 -14.22 8.99
CA PHE A 182 19.65 -14.72 8.55
C PHE A 182 19.46 -14.64 7.02
N GLY A 183 20.40 -14.05 6.26
CA GLY A 183 20.13 -13.59 4.90
C GLY A 183 19.23 -12.35 4.90
N PHE A 184 18.75 -11.94 3.73
CA PHE A 184 17.74 -10.88 3.65
C PHE A 184 16.38 -11.45 4.13
N PRO A 185 15.82 -10.95 5.22
CA PRO A 185 14.60 -11.50 5.80
C PRO A 185 13.38 -11.36 4.86
N ASN A 186 12.34 -12.12 5.12
CA ASN A 186 11.04 -12.02 4.46
C ASN A 186 9.92 -11.73 5.47
N SER A 187 8.73 -11.41 4.97
CA SER A 187 7.60 -11.04 5.83
C SER A 187 7.10 -12.21 6.71
N LYS A 188 7.33 -13.44 6.33
CA LYS A 188 6.99 -14.62 7.15
C LYS A 188 7.89 -14.71 8.38
N LEU A 189 9.18 -14.42 8.21
CA LEU A 189 10.17 -14.46 9.30
C LEU A 189 9.94 -13.33 10.32
N ILE A 190 9.73 -12.09 9.85
CA ILE A 190 9.74 -10.89 10.71
C ILE A 190 8.48 -10.01 10.65
N GLY A 191 7.51 -10.36 9.81
CA GLY A 191 6.30 -9.55 9.60
C GLY A 191 6.51 -8.35 8.68
N LYS A 192 5.40 -7.84 8.14
CA LYS A 192 5.42 -6.75 7.13
C LYS A 192 5.90 -5.40 7.68
N ASP A 193 5.59 -5.09 8.95
CA ASP A 193 6.03 -3.83 9.56
C ASP A 193 7.56 -3.79 9.72
N ALA A 194 8.17 -4.91 10.13
CA ALA A 194 9.63 -5.00 10.24
C ALA A 194 10.30 -4.98 8.86
N MET A 195 9.68 -5.57 7.82
CA MET A 195 10.13 -5.41 6.43
C MET A 195 10.12 -3.94 6.00
N GLN A 196 9.13 -3.16 6.41
CA GLN A 196 9.10 -1.72 6.19
C GLN A 196 10.23 -1.01 6.95
N GLY A 197 10.52 -1.43 8.18
CA GLY A 197 11.66 -0.93 8.96
C GLY A 197 12.99 -1.16 8.24
N ILE A 198 13.23 -2.39 7.75
CA ILE A 198 14.41 -2.69 6.94
C ILE A 198 14.53 -1.74 5.74
N PHE A 199 13.43 -1.50 5.02
CA PHE A 199 13.44 -0.59 3.88
C PHE A 199 13.90 0.82 4.29
N PHE A 200 13.33 1.41 5.35
CA PHE A 200 13.70 2.78 5.76
C PHE A 200 15.15 2.87 6.22
N ILE A 201 15.66 1.89 6.96
CA ILE A 201 17.06 1.86 7.37
C ILE A 201 18.00 1.78 6.15
N ILE A 202 17.67 0.97 5.15
CA ILE A 202 18.43 0.92 3.88
C ILE A 202 18.35 2.26 3.17
N GLN A 203 17.15 2.86 3.07
CA GLN A 203 16.93 4.14 2.39
C GLN A 203 17.73 5.29 3.03
N HIS A 204 17.94 5.25 4.34
CA HIS A 204 18.67 6.27 5.08
C HIS A 204 20.17 5.94 5.24
N SER A 205 20.66 4.91 4.58
CA SER A 205 22.06 4.50 4.62
C SER A 205 22.97 5.25 3.64
N ASP A 206 22.69 6.53 3.39
CA ASP A 206 23.48 7.38 2.45
C ASP A 206 24.97 7.50 2.82
N GLY A 207 25.32 7.25 4.09
CA GLY A 207 26.70 7.19 4.55
C GLY A 207 27.52 5.98 4.03
N ASP A 208 26.85 5.00 3.40
CA ASP A 208 27.51 3.86 2.72
C ASP A 208 26.78 3.54 1.41
N LYS A 209 27.05 4.38 0.41
CA LYS A 209 26.37 4.33 -0.90
C LYS A 209 26.54 2.98 -1.63
N GLU A 210 27.70 2.35 -1.49
CA GLU A 210 27.95 1.06 -2.14
C GLU A 210 27.12 -0.05 -1.52
N TRP A 211 27.05 -0.09 -0.20
CA TRP A 211 26.19 -1.04 0.48
C TRP A 211 24.70 -0.77 0.19
N GLN A 212 24.26 0.48 0.24
CA GLN A 212 22.88 0.87 -0.09
C GLN A 212 22.51 0.41 -1.50
N LYS A 213 23.38 0.67 -2.48
CA LYS A 213 23.19 0.23 -3.89
C LYS A 213 23.12 -1.29 -4.01
N SER A 214 23.95 -2.01 -3.25
CA SER A 214 23.94 -3.48 -3.27
C SER A 214 22.63 -4.08 -2.78
N GLN A 215 21.81 -3.33 -2.01
CA GLN A 215 20.53 -3.80 -1.52
C GLN A 215 19.39 -3.70 -2.56
N LEU A 216 19.57 -3.02 -3.69
CA LEU A 216 18.53 -2.90 -4.71
C LEU A 216 17.95 -4.24 -5.15
N SER A 217 18.82 -5.24 -5.42
CA SER A 217 18.36 -6.56 -5.84
C SER A 217 17.59 -7.32 -4.74
N ASN A 218 17.90 -7.06 -3.47
CA ASN A 218 17.18 -7.65 -2.35
C ASN A 218 15.79 -7.04 -2.22
N ILE A 219 15.69 -5.71 -2.35
CA ILE A 219 14.39 -5.00 -2.34
C ILE A 219 13.55 -5.42 -3.55
N GLU A 220 14.13 -5.53 -4.74
CA GLU A 220 13.44 -6.00 -5.94
C GLU A 220 12.82 -7.38 -5.74
N LYS A 221 13.60 -8.34 -5.24
CA LYS A 221 13.10 -9.69 -4.90
C LYS A 221 12.03 -9.68 -3.82
N ALA A 222 12.16 -8.82 -2.80
CA ALA A 222 11.16 -8.70 -1.76
C ALA A 222 9.84 -8.15 -2.33
N VAL A 223 9.89 -7.24 -3.32
CA VAL A 223 8.71 -6.77 -4.05
C VAL A 223 8.10 -7.89 -4.90
N GLU A 224 8.91 -8.62 -5.66
CA GLU A 224 8.45 -9.75 -6.48
C GLU A 224 7.76 -10.85 -5.65
N ASN A 225 8.25 -11.09 -4.44
CA ASN A 225 7.69 -12.07 -3.50
C ASN A 225 6.45 -11.54 -2.72
N GLY A 226 6.10 -10.27 -2.86
CA GLY A 226 4.99 -9.65 -2.11
C GLY A 226 5.32 -9.31 -0.64
N ASP A 227 6.59 -9.35 -0.27
CA ASP A 227 7.09 -8.95 1.05
C ASP A 227 7.14 -7.42 1.23
N MET A 228 7.26 -6.68 0.11
CA MET A 228 7.28 -5.21 0.06
C MET A 228 6.43 -4.70 -1.10
N ASP A 229 5.94 -3.46 -0.98
CA ASP A 229 5.23 -2.78 -2.08
C ASP A 229 6.22 -2.24 -3.13
N GLY A 230 5.84 -2.25 -4.41
CA GLY A 230 6.70 -1.83 -5.52
C GLY A 230 7.24 -0.41 -5.42
N GLN A 231 6.51 0.47 -4.72
CA GLN A 231 6.95 1.83 -4.41
C GLN A 231 8.30 1.86 -3.66
N LYS A 232 8.58 0.86 -2.80
CA LYS A 232 9.83 0.79 -2.03
C LYS A 232 11.05 0.68 -2.95
N TYR A 233 10.96 -0.17 -3.98
CA TYR A 233 12.00 -0.25 -5.00
C TYR A 233 12.18 1.10 -5.71
N ALA A 234 11.09 1.73 -6.14
CA ALA A 234 11.14 2.98 -6.86
C ALA A 234 11.79 4.13 -6.05
N TYR A 235 11.43 4.25 -4.77
CA TYR A 235 12.02 5.26 -3.87
C TYR A 235 13.53 5.04 -3.68
N LEU A 236 13.95 3.80 -3.42
CA LEU A 236 15.37 3.49 -3.23
C LEU A 236 16.18 3.67 -4.52
N TYR A 237 15.65 3.20 -5.65
CA TYR A 237 16.27 3.34 -6.95
C TYR A 237 16.57 4.81 -7.29
N ASP A 238 15.54 5.65 -7.22
CA ASP A 238 15.67 7.08 -7.56
C ASP A 238 16.65 7.79 -6.62
N ARG A 239 16.59 7.51 -5.31
CA ARG A 239 17.51 8.09 -4.32
C ARG A 239 18.96 7.75 -4.65
N ILE A 240 19.25 6.48 -4.97
CA ILE A 240 20.60 6.05 -5.35
C ILE A 240 21.03 6.75 -6.62
N LYS A 241 20.17 6.86 -7.63
CA LYS A 241 20.46 7.52 -8.89
C LYS A 241 20.81 8.99 -8.68
N ILE A 242 19.96 9.72 -7.98
CA ILE A 242 20.21 11.14 -7.70
C ILE A 242 21.46 11.35 -6.86
N ASN A 243 21.68 10.54 -5.82
CA ASN A 243 22.89 10.60 -5.00
C ASN A 243 24.20 10.25 -5.77
N SER A 244 24.06 9.62 -6.93
CA SER A 244 25.16 9.29 -7.85
C SER A 244 25.29 10.31 -9.00
N GLY A 245 24.50 11.37 -9.04
CA GLY A 245 24.48 12.38 -10.11
C GLY A 245 23.83 11.87 -11.41
N GLU A 246 23.04 10.80 -11.33
CA GLU A 246 22.31 10.22 -12.45
C GLU A 246 20.84 10.62 -12.43
N LYS A 247 20.14 10.43 -13.56
CA LYS A 247 18.71 10.70 -13.66
C LYS A 247 17.90 9.66 -12.91
N GLN A 248 16.89 10.11 -12.20
CA GLN A 248 15.88 9.23 -11.59
C GLN A 248 14.93 8.65 -12.65
N LEU A 249 14.22 7.57 -12.29
CA LEU A 249 13.33 6.86 -13.20
C LEU A 249 11.84 7.04 -12.86
N TYR A 250 11.51 7.18 -11.57
CA TYR A 250 10.14 7.18 -11.06
C TYR A 250 9.66 8.55 -10.55
N GLY A 251 10.52 9.57 -10.53
CA GLY A 251 10.17 10.93 -10.10
C GLY A 251 9.82 11.00 -8.61
N THR A 252 10.60 10.35 -7.76
CA THR A 252 10.41 10.35 -6.30
C THR A 252 11.22 11.43 -5.60
N GLN A 253 12.26 11.94 -6.24
CA GLN A 253 13.17 12.95 -5.69
C GLN A 253 12.90 14.32 -6.32
N PHE A 254 12.98 15.37 -5.50
CA PHE A 254 12.73 16.74 -5.92
C PHE A 254 14.03 17.55 -5.82
N GLU A 255 14.27 18.39 -6.81
CA GLU A 255 15.34 19.40 -6.77
C GLU A 255 14.93 20.58 -5.92
N LYS A 256 13.67 21.00 -6.05
CA LYS A 256 13.11 22.13 -5.31
C LYS A 256 11.67 21.88 -4.92
N VAL A 257 11.37 22.23 -3.68
CA VAL A 257 10.01 22.34 -3.18
C VAL A 257 9.86 23.70 -2.53
N ASP A 258 8.96 24.53 -3.05
CA ASP A 258 8.74 25.89 -2.59
C ASP A 258 7.26 26.07 -2.20
N PRO A 259 6.93 25.94 -0.91
CA PRO A 259 5.56 26.08 -0.43
C PRO A 259 4.99 27.49 -0.63
N ILE A 260 5.85 28.51 -0.59
CA ILE A 260 5.44 29.91 -0.70
C ILE A 260 4.94 30.20 -2.12
N ASN A 261 5.73 29.80 -3.12
CA ASN A 261 5.39 29.97 -4.53
C ASN A 261 4.57 28.82 -5.10
N LYS A 262 4.25 27.80 -4.28
CA LYS A 262 3.52 26.58 -4.67
C LYS A 262 4.13 25.89 -5.88
N THR A 263 5.47 25.76 -5.89
CA THR A 263 6.18 25.07 -6.96
C THR A 263 6.91 23.84 -6.46
N VAL A 264 6.87 22.79 -7.26
CA VAL A 264 7.58 21.53 -7.04
C VAL A 264 8.31 21.17 -8.33
N GLU A 265 9.63 21.13 -8.26
CA GLU A 265 10.50 20.76 -9.36
C GLU A 265 11.09 19.38 -9.10
N LEU A 266 10.87 18.46 -10.05
CA LEU A 266 11.51 17.13 -9.98
C LEU A 266 13.00 17.27 -10.22
N ALA A 267 13.79 16.49 -9.52
CA ALA A 267 15.16 16.24 -9.91
C ALA A 267 15.21 15.62 -11.32
N ASP A 268 16.36 15.69 -11.96
CA ASP A 268 16.51 15.26 -13.36
C ASP A 268 15.95 13.83 -13.56
N THR A 269 14.98 13.71 -14.46
CA THR A 269 14.15 12.51 -14.63
C THR A 269 14.26 11.99 -16.07
N GLU A 270 14.53 10.68 -16.20
CA GLU A 270 14.62 10.00 -17.48
C GLU A 270 13.22 9.88 -18.12
N ASN A 271 13.14 10.17 -19.43
CA ASN A 271 11.93 9.98 -20.25
C ASN A 271 10.63 10.37 -19.49
N ILE A 272 10.48 11.66 -19.22
CA ILE A 272 9.38 12.20 -18.39
C ILE A 272 8.00 11.93 -19.00
N GLU A 273 7.89 11.81 -20.33
CA GLU A 273 6.64 11.54 -21.02
C GLU A 273 6.08 10.15 -20.67
N ASN A 274 6.95 9.20 -20.35
CA ASN A 274 6.55 7.85 -19.94
C ASN A 274 6.56 7.63 -18.41
N LEU A 275 6.72 8.68 -17.64
CA LEU A 275 6.86 8.62 -16.18
C LEU A 275 5.64 7.97 -15.51
N ASP A 276 4.43 8.41 -15.85
CA ASP A 276 3.21 7.88 -15.26
C ASP A 276 3.00 6.38 -15.54
N ASN A 277 3.42 5.90 -16.71
CA ASN A 277 3.36 4.46 -17.01
C ASN A 277 4.31 3.64 -16.12
N ARG A 278 5.50 4.18 -15.79
CA ARG A 278 6.43 3.53 -14.85
C ARG A 278 5.87 3.56 -13.43
N ARG A 279 5.31 4.70 -13.01
CA ARG A 279 4.71 4.87 -11.70
C ARG A 279 3.51 3.93 -11.48
N MET A 280 2.65 3.80 -12.48
CA MET A 280 1.52 2.87 -12.45
C MET A 280 1.97 1.42 -12.21
N LYS A 281 3.02 0.96 -12.90
CA LYS A 281 3.52 -0.42 -12.78
C LYS A 281 4.03 -0.78 -11.37
N VAL A 282 4.47 0.20 -10.60
CA VAL A 282 4.96 0.01 -9.23
C VAL A 282 3.95 0.51 -8.17
N GLY A 283 2.71 0.76 -8.58
CA GLY A 283 1.62 1.16 -7.68
C GLY A 283 1.75 2.57 -7.11
N MET A 284 2.52 3.47 -7.74
CA MET A 284 2.70 4.84 -7.28
C MET A 284 1.59 5.77 -7.80
N MET A 285 1.36 6.85 -7.06
CA MET A 285 0.45 7.94 -7.44
C MET A 285 0.88 8.60 -8.77
N PRO A 286 -0.07 9.03 -9.65
CA PRO A 286 0.25 9.87 -10.81
C PRO A 286 1.11 11.07 -10.44
N ILE A 287 2.09 11.41 -11.26
CA ILE A 287 3.08 12.44 -10.89
C ILE A 287 2.46 13.80 -10.62
N LYS A 288 1.41 14.17 -11.35
CA LYS A 288 0.69 15.43 -11.10
C LYS A 288 0.09 15.45 -9.70
N MET A 289 -0.61 14.38 -9.30
CA MET A 289 -1.21 14.26 -7.98
C MET A 289 -0.14 14.22 -6.88
N TYR A 290 1.00 13.57 -7.14
CA TYR A 290 2.11 13.50 -6.20
C TYR A 290 2.71 14.88 -5.92
N LYS A 291 2.88 15.71 -6.96
CA LYS A 291 3.31 17.11 -6.79
C LYS A 291 2.31 17.94 -5.98
N GLU A 292 1.01 17.78 -6.26
CA GLU A 292 -0.07 18.45 -5.50
C GLU A 292 -0.07 18.01 -4.03
N TYR A 293 0.10 16.70 -3.79
CA TYR A 293 0.22 16.13 -2.44
C TYR A 293 1.42 16.72 -1.68
N MET A 294 2.59 16.81 -2.32
CA MET A 294 3.80 17.40 -1.71
C MET A 294 3.58 18.85 -1.32
N LEU A 295 2.95 19.65 -2.17
CA LEU A 295 2.65 21.06 -1.88
C LEU A 295 1.63 21.27 -0.74
N LYS A 296 0.76 20.29 -0.53
CA LYS A 296 -0.28 20.36 0.50
C LYS A 296 0.22 19.98 1.89
N ASN A 297 1.24 19.12 1.96
CA ASN A 297 1.72 18.52 3.21
C ASN A 297 3.09 19.10 3.66
N LEU A 298 3.46 20.24 3.14
CA LEU A 298 4.60 21.07 3.54
C LEU A 298 4.11 22.30 4.28
#